data_f365f6fbad4720a684b803373791f04f
#
_entry.id   f365f6fbad4720a684b803373791f04f
#
_cell.length_a   1.000
_cell.length_b   1.000
_cell.length_c   1.000
_cell.angle_alpha   90.00
_cell.angle_beta   90.00
_cell.angle_gamma   90.00
#
_symmetry.space_group_name_H-M   'P 1'
#
loop_
_entity.id
_entity.type
_entity.pdbx_description
1 polymer ?
#
loop_
_entity_poly.entity_id
_entity_poly.type
_entity_poly.pdbx_seq_one_letter_code
_entity_poly.pdbx_strand_id
1 'polypeptide(L)'
;MRSPAPAPRVIAVVGPTAAGKSDLGVFLAQQLGGEVVNADSMQLYRGMDIGTAKLTLDERGSVPHRLLDIWDVTETASVAEYQRLARTEIDRLLAEGRTPVLVGGSGLYVKGAIDALEFPGTDAGIRAALEAELAEHGSGALHERLSAADPEAGRAILPSNGRRIVRALEVIEITGKPFTANLPGNDAVYDAVQIGVDVARPELDERIAMRVDRMWEAGLVDEVRALEALGLREGRTASRALGYQQVLTALAGECTEDEARTETVRATKRFARRQDSWFRRDPRVQWLNGAAEHRGELPGRALALVERAVTA
;
A
#
# COMPACT_ATOMS: atom_id res chain seq x y z
N MET A 1 38.10 21.63 1.32
CA MET A 1 37.25 20.93 2.29
C MET A 1 35.95 20.58 1.57
N ARG A 2 35.60 19.30 1.43
CA ARG A 2 34.27 18.92 0.93
C ARG A 2 33.26 19.26 2.03
N SER A 3 32.21 20.00 1.69
CA SER A 3 31.08 20.18 2.60
C SER A 3 30.62 18.79 3.12
N PRO A 4 30.28 18.65 4.40
CA PRO A 4 29.76 17.40 4.91
C PRO A 4 28.57 17.01 4.04
N ALA A 5 28.48 15.72 3.68
CA ALA A 5 27.32 15.23 2.97
C ALA A 5 26.05 15.56 3.79
N PRO A 6 25.01 16.08 3.13
CA PRO A 6 23.77 16.40 3.85
C PRO A 6 23.23 15.14 4.55
N ALA A 7 22.60 15.36 5.71
CA ALA A 7 22.03 14.26 6.48
C ALA A 7 21.01 13.48 5.62
N PRO A 8 21.00 12.13 5.70
CA PRO A 8 20.06 11.33 4.95
C PRO A 8 18.62 11.65 5.36
N ARG A 9 17.74 11.79 4.38
CA ARG A 9 16.31 12.03 4.57
C ARG A 9 15.51 10.84 4.10
N VAL A 10 14.31 10.70 4.62
CA VAL A 10 13.36 9.70 4.10
C VAL A 10 12.83 10.19 2.74
N ILE A 11 12.83 9.31 1.76
CA ILE A 11 12.23 9.55 0.45
C ILE A 11 11.06 8.60 0.28
N ALA A 12 9.89 9.11 -0.09
CA ALA A 12 8.72 8.30 -0.38
C ALA A 12 8.34 8.41 -1.84
N VAL A 13 8.44 7.30 -2.59
CA VAL A 13 8.00 7.18 -3.98
C VAL A 13 6.60 6.57 -4.01
N VAL A 14 5.62 7.39 -4.34
CA VAL A 14 4.20 7.05 -4.22
C VAL A 14 3.44 7.19 -5.55
N GLY A 15 2.20 6.73 -5.58
CA GLY A 15 1.33 6.84 -6.75
C GLY A 15 0.64 5.52 -7.11
N PRO A 16 -0.13 5.48 -8.19
CA PRO A 16 -0.90 4.31 -8.58
C PRO A 16 -0.01 3.14 -9.02
N THR A 17 -0.58 1.92 -8.97
CA THR A 17 0.08 0.74 -9.56
C THR A 17 0.33 0.96 -11.06
N ALA A 18 1.35 0.32 -11.62
CA ALA A 18 1.82 0.45 -13.00
C ALA A 18 2.38 1.84 -13.41
N ALA A 19 2.56 2.78 -12.47
CA ALA A 19 3.12 4.09 -12.77
C ALA A 19 4.66 4.11 -12.94
N GLY A 20 5.40 3.06 -12.51
CA GLY A 20 6.88 3.00 -12.60
C GLY A 20 7.60 3.36 -11.29
N LYS A 21 6.91 3.25 -10.15
CA LYS A 21 7.50 3.57 -8.83
C LYS A 21 8.70 2.72 -8.45
N SER A 22 8.65 1.42 -8.75
CA SER A 22 9.70 0.48 -8.33
C SER A 22 11.03 0.81 -8.99
N ASP A 23 11.05 1.00 -10.31
CA ASP A 23 12.24 1.38 -11.07
C ASP A 23 12.84 2.70 -10.55
N LEU A 24 11.95 3.68 -10.28
CA LEU A 24 12.37 4.97 -9.71
C LEU A 24 12.96 4.82 -8.30
N GLY A 25 12.35 3.98 -7.47
CA GLY A 25 12.82 3.69 -6.12
C GLY A 25 14.21 3.05 -6.11
N VAL A 26 14.44 2.05 -6.98
CA VAL A 26 15.76 1.42 -7.17
C VAL A 26 16.79 2.46 -7.62
N PHE A 27 16.45 3.26 -8.63
CA PHE A 27 17.35 4.32 -9.11
C PHE A 27 17.74 5.30 -7.99
N LEU A 28 16.77 5.82 -7.25
CA LEU A 28 17.05 6.78 -6.17
C LEU A 28 17.89 6.13 -5.06
N ALA A 29 17.61 4.88 -4.68
CA ALA A 29 18.39 4.17 -3.68
C ALA A 29 19.85 3.99 -4.13
N GLN A 30 20.09 3.68 -5.40
CA GLN A 30 21.43 3.58 -5.97
C GLN A 30 22.18 4.92 -5.93
N GLN A 31 21.53 6.01 -6.37
CA GLN A 31 22.17 7.34 -6.44
C GLN A 31 22.47 7.91 -5.05
N LEU A 32 21.64 7.59 -4.06
CA LEU A 32 21.71 8.17 -2.72
C LEU A 32 22.35 7.25 -1.68
N GLY A 33 22.92 6.12 -2.11
CA GLY A 33 23.53 5.15 -1.19
C GLY A 33 22.54 4.56 -0.18
N GLY A 34 21.27 4.42 -0.61
CA GLY A 34 20.16 4.01 0.24
C GLY A 34 19.73 2.56 0.08
N GLU A 35 18.61 2.23 0.70
CA GLU A 35 17.91 0.96 0.56
C GLU A 35 16.41 1.23 0.32
N VAL A 36 15.75 0.33 -0.40
CA VAL A 36 14.30 0.38 -0.57
C VAL A 36 13.61 -0.21 0.66
N VAL A 37 12.62 0.51 1.18
CA VAL A 37 11.68 0.02 2.21
C VAL A 37 10.32 -0.15 1.54
N ASN A 38 9.83 -1.38 1.48
CA ASN A 38 8.56 -1.67 0.82
C ASN A 38 7.36 -1.07 1.57
N ALA A 39 6.48 -0.40 0.83
CA ALA A 39 5.19 0.12 1.30
C ALA A 39 4.00 -0.37 0.45
N ASP A 40 4.13 -1.54 -0.15
CA ASP A 40 3.02 -2.28 -0.75
C ASP A 40 2.58 -3.40 0.19
N SER A 41 1.32 -3.36 0.61
CA SER A 41 0.78 -4.28 1.62
C SER A 41 0.76 -5.74 1.17
N MET A 42 0.75 -6.01 -0.14
CA MET A 42 0.68 -7.38 -0.66
C MET A 42 2.07 -7.97 -0.92
N GLN A 43 3.09 -7.16 -1.14
CA GLN A 43 4.47 -7.61 -1.28
C GLN A 43 5.12 -8.05 0.05
N LEU A 44 4.44 -7.83 1.17
CA LEU A 44 4.85 -8.31 2.49
C LEU A 44 4.71 -9.83 2.62
N TYR A 45 3.90 -10.47 1.77
CA TYR A 45 3.61 -11.89 1.83
C TYR A 45 4.62 -12.72 1.02
N ARG A 46 5.12 -13.81 1.62
CA ARG A 46 6.00 -14.79 0.98
C ARG A 46 5.29 -15.49 -0.16
N GLY A 47 5.98 -15.61 -1.30
CA GLY A 47 5.48 -16.31 -2.48
C GLY A 47 4.39 -15.58 -3.27
N MET A 48 3.96 -14.40 -2.82
CA MET A 48 3.07 -13.53 -3.60
C MET A 48 3.94 -12.61 -4.47
N ASP A 49 4.52 -13.13 -5.54
CA ASP A 49 5.56 -12.46 -6.32
C ASP A 49 5.02 -11.94 -7.65
N ILE A 50 4.45 -12.83 -8.46
CA ILE A 50 3.92 -12.48 -9.80
C ILE A 50 2.73 -11.53 -9.67
N GLY A 51 1.72 -11.91 -8.90
CA GLY A 51 0.48 -11.14 -8.79
C GLY A 51 0.64 -9.78 -8.08
N THR A 52 1.71 -9.59 -7.33
CA THR A 52 2.05 -8.30 -6.70
C THR A 52 3.07 -7.49 -7.50
N ALA A 53 3.59 -8.04 -8.61
CA ALA A 53 4.68 -7.49 -9.39
C ALA A 53 5.91 -7.14 -8.53
N LYS A 54 6.28 -8.05 -7.62
CA LYS A 54 7.47 -7.94 -6.81
C LYS A 54 8.69 -8.01 -7.73
N LEU A 55 9.63 -7.08 -7.58
CA LEU A 55 10.85 -7.08 -8.39
C LEU A 55 11.66 -8.36 -8.13
N THR A 56 12.15 -8.96 -9.18
CA THR A 56 13.14 -10.05 -9.11
C THR A 56 14.46 -9.55 -8.53
N LEU A 57 15.35 -10.44 -8.13
CA LEU A 57 16.67 -10.07 -7.61
C LEU A 57 17.48 -9.27 -8.66
N ASP A 58 17.39 -9.65 -9.93
CA ASP A 58 18.05 -8.95 -11.02
C ASP A 58 17.52 -7.54 -11.22
N GLU A 59 16.18 -7.35 -11.15
CA GLU A 59 15.54 -6.04 -11.27
C GLU A 59 15.81 -5.12 -10.06
N ARG A 60 16.08 -5.69 -8.88
CA ARG A 60 16.53 -4.91 -7.72
C ARG A 60 17.96 -4.39 -7.89
N GLY A 61 18.73 -4.95 -8.81
CA GLY A 61 20.15 -4.69 -8.93
C GLY A 61 20.87 -5.04 -7.62
N SER A 62 21.81 -4.22 -7.18
CA SER A 62 22.49 -4.40 -5.89
C SER A 62 21.78 -3.71 -4.72
N VAL A 63 20.55 -3.19 -4.91
CA VAL A 63 19.82 -2.44 -3.88
C VAL A 63 19.11 -3.39 -2.91
N PRO A 64 19.42 -3.35 -1.60
CA PRO A 64 18.66 -4.10 -0.62
C PRO A 64 17.22 -3.60 -0.54
N HIS A 65 16.29 -4.55 -0.48
CA HIS A 65 14.87 -4.28 -0.28
C HIS A 65 14.44 -4.84 1.07
N ARG A 66 13.88 -3.97 1.91
CA ARG A 66 13.38 -4.31 3.24
C ARG A 66 11.87 -4.49 3.23
N LEU A 67 11.37 -5.28 4.13
CA LEU A 67 9.96 -5.58 4.30
C LEU A 67 9.31 -6.20 3.05
N LEU A 68 10.04 -7.08 2.38
CA LEU A 68 9.48 -8.07 1.47
C LEU A 68 9.45 -9.42 2.19
N ASP A 69 8.46 -10.26 1.88
CA ASP A 69 8.42 -11.67 2.32
C ASP A 69 8.48 -11.87 3.85
N ILE A 70 7.84 -10.98 4.61
CA ILE A 70 7.88 -11.02 6.08
C ILE A 70 6.75 -11.82 6.71
N TRP A 71 5.63 -12.02 5.99
CA TRP A 71 4.46 -12.74 6.49
C TRP A 71 4.11 -13.94 5.61
N ASP A 72 3.55 -14.98 6.22
CA ASP A 72 2.94 -16.08 5.51
C ASP A 72 1.51 -15.73 5.06
N VAL A 73 1.01 -16.38 4.01
CA VAL A 73 -0.29 -16.03 3.40
C VAL A 73 -1.48 -16.23 4.34
N THR A 74 -1.32 -17.01 5.41
CA THR A 74 -2.32 -17.23 6.45
C THR A 74 -2.37 -16.09 7.48
N GLU A 75 -1.31 -15.29 7.58
CA GLU A 75 -1.22 -14.20 8.56
C GLU A 75 -2.06 -13.00 8.13
N THR A 76 -2.57 -12.28 9.11
CA THR A 76 -3.36 -11.07 8.84
C THR A 76 -2.47 -9.84 8.89
N ALA A 77 -2.31 -9.17 7.76
CA ALA A 77 -1.57 -7.92 7.69
C ALA A 77 -2.20 -6.85 8.61
N SER A 78 -1.37 -6.24 9.42
CA SER A 78 -1.72 -5.14 10.31
C SER A 78 -0.90 -3.89 9.96
N VAL A 79 -1.59 -2.76 9.73
CA VAL A 79 -0.90 -1.48 9.48
C VAL A 79 -0.09 -1.04 10.69
N ALA A 80 -0.55 -1.33 11.91
CA ALA A 80 0.16 -1.02 13.15
C ALA A 80 1.50 -1.79 13.24
N GLU A 81 1.47 -3.09 12.91
CA GLU A 81 2.68 -3.90 12.89
C GLU A 81 3.62 -3.46 11.77
N TYR A 82 3.10 -3.21 10.58
CA TYR A 82 3.88 -2.64 9.49
C TYR A 82 4.54 -1.31 9.89
N GLN A 83 3.80 -0.40 10.54
CA GLN A 83 4.34 0.88 11.02
C GLN A 83 5.56 0.66 11.90
N ARG A 84 5.44 -0.25 12.87
CA ARG A 84 6.54 -0.57 13.79
C ARG A 84 7.77 -1.07 13.03
N LEU A 85 7.57 -2.03 12.10
CA LEU A 85 8.64 -2.60 11.30
C LEU A 85 9.28 -1.57 10.35
N ALA A 86 8.45 -0.77 9.67
CA ALA A 86 8.92 0.25 8.73
C ALA A 86 9.75 1.33 9.44
N ARG A 87 9.30 1.80 10.60
CA ARG A 87 10.05 2.77 11.40
C ARG A 87 11.36 2.20 11.93
N THR A 88 11.36 0.95 12.38
CA THR A 88 12.60 0.26 12.78
C THR A 88 13.64 0.25 11.65
N GLU A 89 13.23 -0.06 10.41
CA GLU A 89 14.14 -0.05 9.26
C GLU A 89 14.56 1.37 8.84
N ILE A 90 13.64 2.34 8.89
CA ILE A 90 13.94 3.74 8.60
C ILE A 90 14.96 4.28 9.61
N ASP A 91 14.72 4.10 10.90
CA ASP A 91 15.60 4.58 11.98
C ASP A 91 17.00 3.94 11.91
N ARG A 92 17.05 2.63 11.60
CA ARG A 92 18.32 1.92 11.38
C ARG A 92 19.11 2.55 10.24
N LEU A 93 18.46 2.76 9.08
CA LEU A 93 19.11 3.33 7.90
C LEU A 93 19.61 4.75 8.16
N LEU A 94 18.79 5.58 8.79
CA LEU A 94 19.18 6.95 9.16
C LEU A 94 20.37 6.96 10.13
N ALA A 95 20.38 6.07 11.11
CA ALA A 95 21.50 5.94 12.06
C ALA A 95 22.80 5.46 11.39
N GLU A 96 22.70 4.67 10.30
CA GLU A 96 23.83 4.24 9.48
C GLU A 96 24.28 5.29 8.45
N GLY A 97 23.62 6.46 8.40
CA GLY A 97 23.89 7.50 7.40
C GLY A 97 23.43 7.12 5.99
N ARG A 98 22.47 6.21 5.86
CA ARG A 98 21.91 5.71 4.60
C ARG A 98 20.51 6.27 4.35
N THR A 99 20.16 6.45 3.10
CA THR A 99 18.86 7.00 2.71
C THR A 99 17.77 5.91 2.66
N PRO A 100 16.72 5.96 3.51
CA PRO A 100 15.55 5.09 3.33
C PRO A 100 14.70 5.58 2.17
N VAL A 101 14.48 4.71 1.17
CA VAL A 101 13.59 4.99 0.02
C VAL A 101 12.34 4.14 0.17
N LEU A 102 11.28 4.74 0.70
CA LEU A 102 9.98 4.10 0.88
C LEU A 102 9.25 4.03 -0.46
N VAL A 103 8.90 2.83 -0.94
CA VAL A 103 8.28 2.63 -2.26
C VAL A 103 6.96 1.88 -2.12
N GLY A 104 5.86 2.49 -2.54
CA GLY A 104 4.58 1.77 -2.52
C GLY A 104 3.37 2.56 -2.98
N GLY A 105 2.28 1.82 -3.16
CA GLY A 105 0.97 2.37 -3.54
C GLY A 105 -0.09 2.26 -2.44
N SER A 106 0.26 1.68 -1.28
CA SER A 106 -0.65 1.52 -0.15
C SER A 106 -0.61 2.77 0.74
N GLY A 107 -1.46 3.75 0.42
CA GLY A 107 -1.40 5.08 1.03
C GLY A 107 -1.43 5.09 2.57
N LEU A 108 -2.23 4.21 3.20
CA LEU A 108 -2.26 4.09 4.65
C LEU A 108 -0.95 3.53 5.22
N TYR A 109 -0.25 2.65 4.47
CA TYR A 109 1.06 2.12 4.85
C TYR A 109 2.14 3.19 4.76
N VAL A 110 2.17 3.94 3.65
CA VAL A 110 3.09 5.09 3.52
C VAL A 110 2.88 6.08 4.66
N LYS A 111 1.63 6.50 4.90
CA LYS A 111 1.29 7.39 6.00
C LYS A 111 1.65 6.81 7.37
N GLY A 112 1.37 5.53 7.60
CA GLY A 112 1.75 4.82 8.83
C GLY A 112 3.25 4.88 9.09
N ALA A 113 4.06 4.73 8.05
CA ALA A 113 5.52 4.81 8.17
C ALA A 113 6.00 6.22 8.53
N ILE A 114 5.53 7.25 7.82
CA ILE A 114 6.15 8.59 7.88
C ILE A 114 5.43 9.63 8.74
N ASP A 115 4.14 9.42 9.07
CA ASP A 115 3.33 10.37 9.85
C ASP A 115 3.02 9.84 11.26
N ALA A 116 2.73 10.74 12.19
CA ALA A 116 2.38 10.44 13.58
C ALA A 116 0.96 9.84 13.68
N LEU A 117 0.77 8.66 13.08
CA LEU A 117 -0.46 7.90 13.18
C LEU A 117 -0.45 7.01 14.42
N GLU A 118 -1.49 7.15 15.21
CA GLU A 118 -1.80 6.19 16.26
C GLU A 118 -2.81 5.16 15.73
N PHE A 119 -2.48 3.90 15.91
CA PHE A 119 -3.41 2.81 15.61
C PHE A 119 -3.95 2.28 16.94
N PRO A 120 -5.18 2.63 17.31
CA PRO A 120 -5.85 1.98 18.44
C PRO A 120 -5.83 0.47 18.20
N GLY A 121 -5.50 -0.29 19.24
CA GLY A 121 -5.43 -1.74 19.17
C GLY A 121 -6.70 -2.37 18.59
N THR A 122 -6.70 -3.66 18.44
CA THR A 122 -7.88 -4.45 18.09
C THR A 122 -8.23 -5.36 19.26
N ASP A 123 -9.52 -5.50 19.52
CA ASP A 123 -10.04 -6.50 20.47
C ASP A 123 -10.85 -7.54 19.70
N ALA A 124 -10.41 -8.80 19.79
CA ALA A 124 -11.05 -9.89 19.06
C ALA A 124 -12.49 -10.16 19.50
N GLY A 125 -12.79 -9.95 20.81
CA GLY A 125 -14.12 -10.15 21.37
C GLY A 125 -15.09 -9.06 20.91
N ILE A 126 -14.68 -7.79 21.05
CA ILE A 126 -15.47 -6.63 20.57
C ILE A 126 -15.72 -6.76 19.07
N ARG A 127 -14.69 -7.08 18.30
CA ARG A 127 -14.82 -7.24 16.84
C ARG A 127 -15.78 -8.34 16.48
N ALA A 128 -15.66 -9.52 17.09
CA ALA A 128 -16.55 -10.66 16.81
C ALA A 128 -18.02 -10.33 17.15
N ALA A 129 -18.26 -9.63 18.25
CA ALA A 129 -19.59 -9.17 18.62
C ALA A 129 -20.19 -8.21 17.60
N LEU A 130 -19.41 -7.22 17.13
CA LEU A 130 -19.83 -6.25 16.13
C LEU A 130 -20.01 -6.89 14.74
N GLU A 131 -19.19 -7.88 14.37
CA GLU A 131 -19.34 -8.65 13.12
C GLU A 131 -20.61 -9.53 13.16
N ALA A 132 -20.96 -10.11 14.33
CA ALA A 132 -22.20 -10.86 14.52
C ALA A 132 -23.42 -9.92 14.43
N GLU A 133 -23.38 -8.76 15.10
CA GLU A 133 -24.43 -7.73 15.02
C GLU A 133 -24.60 -7.23 13.56
N LEU A 134 -23.50 -7.04 12.82
CA LEU A 134 -23.55 -6.70 11.41
C LEU A 134 -24.25 -7.77 10.56
N ALA A 135 -23.98 -9.04 10.84
CA ALA A 135 -24.60 -10.15 10.12
C ALA A 135 -26.10 -10.29 10.42
N GLU A 136 -26.53 -10.02 11.64
CA GLU A 136 -27.92 -10.14 12.11
C GLU A 136 -28.77 -8.92 11.69
N HIS A 137 -28.27 -7.71 11.91
CA HIS A 137 -29.06 -6.49 11.77
C HIS A 137 -28.72 -5.65 10.53
N GLY A 138 -27.65 -6.02 9.82
CA GLY A 138 -27.19 -5.32 8.65
C GLY A 138 -26.40 -4.05 8.96
N SER A 139 -25.79 -3.47 7.93
CA SER A 139 -24.90 -2.32 8.08
C SER A 139 -25.63 -1.00 8.40
N GLY A 140 -26.92 -0.90 8.10
CA GLY A 140 -27.74 0.29 8.41
C GLY A 140 -27.87 0.54 9.90
N ALA A 141 -28.26 -0.50 10.67
CA ALA A 141 -28.41 -0.39 12.12
C ALA A 141 -27.09 0.01 12.82
N LEU A 142 -25.98 -0.62 12.41
CA LEU A 142 -24.66 -0.26 12.95
C LEU A 142 -24.23 1.16 12.55
N HIS A 143 -24.64 1.63 11.37
CA HIS A 143 -24.34 2.99 10.92
C HIS A 143 -25.12 4.03 11.74
N GLU A 144 -26.37 3.76 12.10
CA GLU A 144 -27.14 4.61 13.01
C GLU A 144 -26.45 4.69 14.39
N ARG A 145 -26.02 3.54 14.96
CA ARG A 145 -25.27 3.49 16.19
C ARG A 145 -23.95 4.28 16.11
N LEU A 146 -23.20 4.14 14.99
CA LEU A 146 -22.00 4.93 14.76
C LEU A 146 -22.32 6.43 14.69
N SER A 147 -23.37 6.81 13.98
CA SER A 147 -23.78 8.22 13.82
C SER A 147 -24.20 8.87 15.15
N ALA A 148 -24.76 8.07 16.07
CA ALA A 148 -25.07 8.53 17.42
C ALA A 148 -23.82 8.70 18.29
N ALA A 149 -22.85 7.78 18.17
CA ALA A 149 -21.60 7.81 18.95
C ALA A 149 -20.57 8.80 18.40
N ASP A 150 -20.52 8.96 17.07
CA ASP A 150 -19.62 9.85 16.35
C ASP A 150 -20.29 10.38 15.07
N PRO A 151 -20.99 11.54 15.17
CA PRO A 151 -21.71 12.11 14.03
C PRO A 151 -20.81 12.46 12.83
N GLU A 152 -19.53 12.74 13.05
CA GLU A 152 -18.59 13.04 11.98
C GLU A 152 -18.18 11.77 11.24
N ALA A 153 -17.86 10.70 11.97
CA ALA A 153 -17.63 9.39 11.39
C ALA A 153 -18.85 8.87 10.65
N GLY A 154 -20.05 9.06 11.20
CA GLY A 154 -21.31 8.71 10.53
C GLY A 154 -21.50 9.42 9.19
N ARG A 155 -21.12 10.70 9.07
CA ARG A 155 -21.15 11.42 7.78
C ARG A 155 -20.06 10.97 6.80
N ALA A 156 -18.89 10.58 7.32
CA ALA A 156 -17.73 10.22 6.49
C ALA A 156 -17.74 8.76 5.99
N ILE A 157 -18.47 7.89 6.66
CA ILE A 157 -18.53 6.44 6.36
C ILE A 157 -19.88 6.13 5.73
N LEU A 158 -19.87 5.55 4.52
CA LEU A 158 -21.11 5.15 3.85
C LEU A 158 -21.85 4.05 4.64
N PRO A 159 -23.19 4.10 4.73
CA PRO A 159 -23.99 3.08 5.42
C PRO A 159 -23.77 1.65 4.91
N SER A 160 -23.37 1.48 3.64
CA SER A 160 -23.07 0.18 3.04
C SER A 160 -21.68 -0.36 3.41
N ASN A 161 -20.83 0.43 4.07
CA ASN A 161 -19.45 0.03 4.40
C ASN A 161 -19.38 -0.62 5.79
N GLY A 162 -20.02 -1.78 5.97
CA GLY A 162 -20.10 -2.50 7.24
C GLY A 162 -18.75 -2.73 7.91
N ARG A 163 -17.70 -3.11 7.11
CA ARG A 163 -16.35 -3.30 7.66
C ARG A 163 -15.78 -2.03 8.32
N ARG A 164 -15.96 -0.87 7.69
CA ARG A 164 -15.45 0.38 8.23
C ARG A 164 -16.27 0.86 9.43
N ILE A 165 -17.58 0.59 9.42
CA ILE A 165 -18.47 0.85 10.55
C ILE A 165 -18.07 0.00 11.75
N VAL A 166 -17.90 -1.31 11.59
CA VAL A 166 -17.41 -2.21 12.64
C VAL A 166 -16.09 -1.72 13.22
N ARG A 167 -15.14 -1.35 12.37
CA ARG A 167 -13.86 -0.82 12.87
C ARG A 167 -14.00 0.49 13.63
N ALA A 168 -14.85 1.39 13.19
CA ALA A 168 -15.08 2.65 13.89
C ALA A 168 -15.71 2.42 15.27
N LEU A 169 -16.72 1.57 15.37
CA LEU A 169 -17.34 1.20 16.63
C LEU A 169 -16.37 0.47 17.57
N GLU A 170 -15.58 -0.48 17.05
CA GLU A 170 -14.53 -1.15 17.83
C GLU A 170 -13.54 -0.16 18.44
N VAL A 171 -13.06 0.82 17.65
CA VAL A 171 -12.15 1.86 18.15
C VAL A 171 -12.79 2.70 19.23
N ILE A 172 -14.07 3.08 19.07
CA ILE A 172 -14.81 3.84 20.07
C ILE A 172 -14.94 3.02 21.37
N GLU A 173 -15.25 1.73 21.29
CA GLU A 173 -15.37 0.86 22.46
C GLU A 173 -14.04 0.65 23.18
N ILE A 174 -12.93 0.49 22.44
CA ILE A 174 -11.59 0.30 23.03
C ILE A 174 -11.08 1.60 23.69
N THR A 175 -11.30 2.75 23.03
CA THR A 175 -10.65 4.01 23.42
C THR A 175 -11.54 4.93 24.27
N GLY A 176 -12.85 4.74 24.22
CA GLY A 176 -13.82 5.68 24.78
C GLY A 176 -13.86 7.04 24.07
N LYS A 177 -13.24 7.18 22.90
CA LYS A 177 -13.12 8.43 22.12
C LYS A 177 -13.76 8.29 20.76
N PRO A 178 -14.28 9.36 20.15
CA PRO A 178 -14.75 9.35 18.78
C PRO A 178 -13.69 8.80 17.81
N PHE A 179 -14.13 8.06 16.81
CA PHE A 179 -13.25 7.49 15.78
C PHE A 179 -12.55 8.58 14.97
N THR A 180 -13.25 9.68 14.68
CA THR A 180 -12.70 10.85 13.95
C THR A 180 -11.56 11.53 14.69
N ALA A 181 -11.51 11.45 16.03
CA ALA A 181 -10.38 11.96 16.81
C ALA A 181 -9.07 11.20 16.54
N ASN A 182 -9.16 10.01 15.91
CA ASN A 182 -8.01 9.17 15.55
C ASN A 182 -7.72 9.19 14.04
N LEU A 183 -8.37 10.08 13.27
CA LEU A 183 -8.08 10.22 11.83
C LEU A 183 -6.68 10.82 11.64
N PRO A 184 -5.94 10.29 10.66
CA PRO A 184 -4.57 10.70 10.45
C PRO A 184 -4.45 12.18 10.03
N GLY A 185 -3.82 12.99 10.86
CA GLY A 185 -3.28 14.28 10.48
C GLY A 185 -2.16 14.14 9.44
N ASN A 186 -1.52 15.26 9.10
CA ASN A 186 -0.29 15.28 8.28
C ASN A 186 0.94 15.59 9.15
N ASP A 187 0.86 15.27 10.45
CA ASP A 187 1.97 15.49 11.38
C ASP A 187 3.07 14.48 11.07
N ALA A 188 4.17 14.97 10.53
CA ALA A 188 5.27 14.12 10.08
C ALA A 188 6.15 13.68 11.26
N VAL A 189 6.51 12.39 11.30
CA VAL A 189 7.55 11.86 12.21
C VAL A 189 8.93 12.04 11.58
N TYR A 190 8.99 11.95 10.27
CA TYR A 190 10.23 12.13 9.50
C TYR A 190 10.10 13.28 8.53
N ASP A 191 11.20 14.02 8.35
CA ASP A 191 11.33 14.97 7.25
C ASP A 191 11.47 14.20 5.93
N ALA A 192 10.33 13.92 5.31
CA ALA A 192 10.24 13.07 4.13
C ALA A 192 9.95 13.85 2.85
N VAL A 193 10.76 13.61 1.82
CA VAL A 193 10.48 14.07 0.45
C VAL A 193 9.54 13.08 -0.22
N GLN A 194 8.31 13.51 -0.52
CA GLN A 194 7.32 12.67 -1.17
C GLN A 194 7.24 12.95 -2.66
N ILE A 195 7.52 11.95 -3.48
CA ILE A 195 7.52 12.02 -4.94
C ILE A 195 6.37 11.17 -5.49
N GLY A 196 5.40 11.82 -6.11
CA GLY A 196 4.30 11.15 -6.81
C GLY A 196 4.65 10.89 -8.27
N VAL A 197 4.43 9.68 -8.77
CA VAL A 197 4.58 9.39 -10.20
C VAL A 197 3.21 9.49 -10.87
N ASP A 198 3.06 10.49 -11.75
CA ASP A 198 1.83 10.81 -12.45
C ASP A 198 1.86 10.26 -13.87
N VAL A 199 0.82 9.51 -14.25
CA VAL A 199 0.63 8.98 -15.60
C VAL A 199 -0.80 9.22 -16.03
N ALA A 200 -0.96 9.74 -17.23
CA ALA A 200 -2.29 10.01 -17.80
C ALA A 200 -3.16 8.74 -17.79
N ARG A 201 -4.43 8.92 -17.48
CA ARG A 201 -5.34 7.80 -17.22
C ARG A 201 -5.42 6.78 -18.35
N PRO A 202 -5.55 7.15 -19.64
CA PRO A 202 -5.59 6.19 -20.72
C PRO A 202 -4.35 5.32 -20.77
N GLU A 203 -3.17 5.93 -20.68
CA GLU A 203 -1.89 5.24 -20.69
C GLU A 203 -1.72 4.31 -19.47
N LEU A 204 -2.13 4.79 -18.28
CA LEU A 204 -2.08 3.96 -17.07
C LEU A 204 -2.99 2.73 -17.19
N ASP A 205 -4.17 2.89 -17.79
CA ASP A 205 -5.12 1.80 -18.01
C ASP A 205 -4.59 0.75 -18.99
N GLU A 206 -3.83 1.17 -20.02
CA GLU A 206 -3.12 0.28 -20.94
C GLU A 206 -1.97 -0.46 -20.24
N ARG A 207 -1.14 0.26 -19.48
CA ARG A 207 -0.06 -0.33 -18.68
C ARG A 207 -0.56 -1.39 -17.69
N ILE A 208 -1.73 -1.14 -17.07
CA ILE A 208 -2.39 -2.10 -16.19
C ILE A 208 -2.81 -3.35 -16.94
N ALA A 209 -3.45 -3.21 -18.12
CA ALA A 209 -3.86 -4.35 -18.92
C ALA A 209 -2.66 -5.21 -19.32
N MET A 210 -1.63 -4.60 -19.92
CA MET A 210 -0.38 -5.28 -20.28
C MET A 210 0.31 -5.95 -19.10
N ARG A 211 0.27 -5.34 -17.90
CA ARG A 211 0.84 -5.94 -16.68
C ARG A 211 0.09 -7.19 -16.28
N VAL A 212 -1.24 -7.16 -16.29
CA VAL A 212 -2.06 -8.33 -15.97
C VAL A 212 -1.80 -9.44 -16.98
N ASP A 213 -1.71 -9.13 -18.27
CA ASP A 213 -1.38 -10.12 -19.30
C ASP A 213 -0.04 -10.82 -18.99
N ARG A 214 1.00 -10.04 -18.69
CA ARG A 214 2.33 -10.59 -18.32
C ARG A 214 2.27 -11.43 -17.03
N MET A 215 1.43 -11.08 -16.06
CA MET A 215 1.25 -11.89 -14.84
C MET A 215 0.70 -13.27 -15.18
N TRP A 216 -0.28 -13.37 -16.07
CA TRP A 216 -0.82 -14.64 -16.54
C TRP A 216 0.23 -15.45 -17.31
N GLU A 217 0.94 -14.82 -18.25
CA GLU A 217 2.04 -15.43 -19.01
C GLU A 217 3.18 -15.92 -18.11
N ALA A 218 3.46 -15.20 -17.02
CA ALA A 218 4.47 -15.58 -16.02
C ALA A 218 4.04 -16.68 -15.06
N GLY A 219 2.79 -17.16 -15.13
CA GLY A 219 2.29 -18.28 -14.32
C GLY A 219 1.58 -17.87 -13.02
N LEU A 220 0.87 -16.74 -13.01
CA LEU A 220 0.10 -16.31 -11.83
C LEU A 220 -0.87 -17.41 -11.32
N VAL A 221 -1.49 -18.15 -12.23
CA VAL A 221 -2.43 -19.23 -11.85
C VAL A 221 -1.71 -20.32 -11.06
N ASP A 222 -0.50 -20.70 -11.47
CA ASP A 222 0.29 -21.72 -10.77
C ASP A 222 0.84 -21.19 -9.44
N GLU A 223 1.22 -19.90 -9.37
CA GLU A 223 1.58 -19.25 -8.10
C GLU A 223 0.41 -19.33 -7.10
N VAL A 224 -0.81 -19.01 -7.56
CA VAL A 224 -2.01 -19.07 -6.69
C VAL A 224 -2.32 -20.50 -6.23
N ARG A 225 -2.19 -21.50 -7.10
CA ARG A 225 -2.36 -22.92 -6.73
C ARG A 225 -1.36 -23.36 -5.66
N ALA A 226 -0.10 -22.95 -5.82
CA ALA A 226 0.94 -23.27 -4.83
C ALA A 226 0.65 -22.60 -3.48
N LEU A 227 0.20 -21.36 -3.48
CA LEU A 227 -0.16 -20.63 -2.26
C LEU A 227 -1.47 -21.14 -1.63
N GLU A 228 -2.41 -21.64 -2.43
CA GLU A 228 -3.63 -22.29 -1.94
C GLU A 228 -3.29 -23.52 -1.10
N ALA A 229 -2.31 -24.32 -1.53
CA ALA A 229 -1.79 -25.44 -0.75
C ALA A 229 -1.11 -25.03 0.57
N LEU A 230 -0.71 -23.76 0.68
CA LEU A 230 -0.12 -23.16 1.91
C LEU A 230 -1.15 -22.39 2.76
N GLY A 231 -2.45 -22.48 2.44
CA GLY A 231 -3.51 -21.87 3.21
C GLY A 231 -3.89 -20.44 2.77
N LEU A 232 -3.67 -20.08 1.52
CA LEU A 232 -4.05 -18.74 1.02
C LEU A 232 -5.54 -18.44 1.23
N ARG A 233 -6.46 -19.42 1.10
CA ARG A 233 -7.90 -19.21 1.28
C ARG A 233 -8.28 -18.80 2.69
N GLU A 234 -7.57 -19.29 3.69
CA GLU A 234 -7.76 -18.99 5.10
C GLU A 234 -7.21 -17.60 5.47
N GLY A 235 -6.29 -17.09 4.67
CA GLY A 235 -5.67 -15.78 4.89
C GLY A 235 -6.65 -14.62 4.66
N ARG A 236 -7.08 -13.96 5.72
CA ARG A 236 -8.09 -12.87 5.67
C ARG A 236 -7.70 -11.69 4.79
N THR A 237 -6.41 -11.47 4.59
CA THR A 237 -5.87 -10.34 3.81
C THR A 237 -5.31 -10.79 2.47
N ALA A 238 -4.44 -11.80 2.45
CA ALA A 238 -3.76 -12.29 1.25
C ALA A 238 -4.74 -12.81 0.19
N SER A 239 -5.76 -13.59 0.60
CA SER A 239 -6.78 -14.12 -0.31
C SER A 239 -7.59 -13.07 -1.06
N ARG A 240 -7.59 -11.82 -0.58
CA ARG A 240 -8.32 -10.69 -1.17
C ARG A 240 -7.44 -9.80 -2.04
N ALA A 241 -6.17 -10.16 -2.23
CA ALA A 241 -5.29 -9.45 -3.12
C ALA A 241 -5.79 -9.54 -4.57
N LEU A 242 -5.62 -8.42 -5.30
CA LEU A 242 -6.01 -8.36 -6.71
C LEU A 242 -5.19 -9.37 -7.53
N GLY A 243 -5.84 -10.06 -8.44
CA GLY A 243 -5.31 -11.20 -9.16
C GLY A 243 -5.54 -12.50 -8.39
N TYR A 244 -5.12 -12.59 -7.14
CA TYR A 244 -5.28 -13.80 -6.30
C TYR A 244 -6.74 -14.15 -6.06
N GLN A 245 -7.56 -13.19 -5.63
CA GLN A 245 -8.99 -13.41 -5.41
C GLN A 245 -9.67 -13.90 -6.68
N GLN A 246 -9.39 -13.31 -7.84
CA GLN A 246 -9.99 -13.69 -9.11
C GLN A 246 -9.56 -15.09 -9.55
N VAL A 247 -8.26 -15.40 -9.42
CA VAL A 247 -7.77 -16.75 -9.74
C VAL A 247 -8.38 -17.80 -8.78
N LEU A 248 -8.48 -17.50 -7.46
CA LEU A 248 -9.15 -18.40 -6.51
C LEU A 248 -10.61 -18.67 -6.87
N THR A 249 -11.33 -17.67 -7.40
CA THR A 249 -12.70 -17.81 -7.92
C THR A 249 -12.74 -18.73 -9.14
N ALA A 250 -11.79 -18.58 -10.07
CA ALA A 250 -11.69 -19.47 -11.23
C ALA A 250 -11.32 -20.92 -10.83
N LEU A 251 -10.39 -21.09 -9.89
CA LEU A 251 -10.02 -22.42 -9.37
C LEU A 251 -11.17 -23.12 -8.63
N ALA A 252 -12.11 -22.35 -8.06
CA ALA A 252 -13.34 -22.88 -7.48
C ALA A 252 -14.41 -23.27 -8.54
N GLY A 253 -14.16 -22.98 -9.83
CA GLY A 253 -15.11 -23.24 -10.92
C GLY A 253 -16.28 -22.23 -11.00
N GLU A 254 -16.19 -21.11 -10.29
CA GLU A 254 -17.22 -20.07 -10.25
C GLU A 254 -17.15 -19.12 -11.48
N CYS A 255 -16.02 -19.09 -12.18
CA CYS A 255 -15.83 -18.38 -13.44
C CYS A 255 -14.71 -19.04 -14.25
N THR A 256 -14.60 -18.65 -15.52
CA THR A 256 -13.47 -19.08 -16.38
C THR A 256 -12.21 -18.29 -16.04
N GLU A 257 -11.03 -18.80 -16.44
CA GLU A 257 -9.76 -18.11 -16.26
C GLU A 257 -9.73 -16.77 -17.03
N ASP A 258 -10.31 -16.70 -18.23
CA ASP A 258 -10.41 -15.47 -19.01
C ASP A 258 -11.29 -14.41 -18.34
N GLU A 259 -12.38 -14.83 -17.69
CA GLU A 259 -13.22 -13.94 -16.88
C GLU A 259 -12.47 -13.42 -15.65
N ALA A 260 -11.71 -14.28 -14.96
CA ALA A 260 -10.87 -13.92 -13.84
C ALA A 260 -9.81 -12.89 -14.24
N ARG A 261 -9.13 -13.10 -15.40
CA ARG A 261 -8.15 -12.15 -15.96
C ARG A 261 -8.80 -10.81 -16.29
N THR A 262 -9.94 -10.81 -16.98
CA THR A 262 -10.69 -9.60 -17.32
C THR A 262 -11.11 -8.81 -16.06
N GLU A 263 -11.63 -9.50 -15.04
CA GLU A 263 -12.03 -8.84 -13.80
C GLU A 263 -10.79 -8.33 -13.01
N THR A 264 -9.65 -9.01 -13.09
CA THR A 264 -8.39 -8.54 -12.50
C THR A 264 -7.97 -7.19 -13.11
N VAL A 265 -8.03 -7.04 -14.44
CA VAL A 265 -7.76 -5.75 -15.12
C VAL A 265 -8.72 -4.68 -14.62
N ARG A 266 -10.03 -4.98 -14.60
CA ARG A 266 -11.07 -4.04 -14.17
C ARG A 266 -10.89 -3.60 -12.71
N ALA A 267 -10.66 -4.56 -11.82
CA ALA A 267 -10.45 -4.31 -10.39
C ALA A 267 -9.17 -3.52 -10.13
N THR A 268 -8.08 -3.80 -10.85
CA THR A 268 -6.81 -3.09 -10.76
C THR A 268 -6.95 -1.64 -11.24
N LYS A 269 -7.70 -1.38 -12.33
CA LYS A 269 -8.02 -0.02 -12.78
C LYS A 269 -8.81 0.76 -11.71
N ARG A 270 -9.77 0.13 -11.04
CA ARG A 270 -10.50 0.75 -9.90
C ARG A 270 -9.57 1.03 -8.72
N PHE A 271 -8.66 0.11 -8.42
CA PHE A 271 -7.68 0.26 -7.35
C PHE A 271 -6.71 1.42 -7.63
N ALA A 272 -6.16 1.51 -8.84
CA ALA A 272 -5.29 2.61 -9.25
C ALA A 272 -5.96 3.98 -9.09
N ARG A 273 -7.28 4.11 -9.40
CA ARG A 273 -8.04 5.35 -9.16
C ARG A 273 -8.11 5.72 -7.67
N ARG A 274 -8.31 4.72 -6.80
CA ARG A 274 -8.34 4.97 -5.36
C ARG A 274 -6.98 5.40 -4.83
N GLN A 275 -5.89 4.79 -5.33
CA GLN A 275 -4.52 5.17 -4.98
C GLN A 275 -4.22 6.61 -5.40
N ASP A 276 -4.52 6.97 -6.65
CA ASP A 276 -4.34 8.33 -7.15
C ASP A 276 -5.14 9.34 -6.32
N SER A 277 -6.43 9.10 -6.12
CA SER A 277 -7.28 9.95 -5.27
C SER A 277 -6.80 10.08 -3.83
N TRP A 278 -6.14 9.05 -3.28
CA TRP A 278 -5.57 9.10 -1.94
C TRP A 278 -4.37 10.05 -1.89
N PHE A 279 -3.39 9.85 -2.76
CA PHE A 279 -2.16 10.63 -2.74
C PHE A 279 -2.35 12.09 -3.20
N ARG A 280 -3.33 12.37 -4.08
CA ARG A 280 -3.68 13.74 -4.48
C ARG A 280 -4.20 14.61 -3.34
N ARG A 281 -4.67 14.02 -2.25
CA ARG A 281 -5.12 14.74 -1.05
C ARG A 281 -3.98 15.21 -0.15
N ASP A 282 -2.79 14.66 -0.31
CA ASP A 282 -1.63 15.07 0.47
C ASP A 282 -0.86 16.15 -0.31
N PRO A 283 -0.89 17.42 0.16
CA PRO A 283 -0.22 18.53 -0.52
C PRO A 283 1.30 18.44 -0.51
N ARG A 284 1.88 17.55 0.30
CA ARG A 284 3.33 17.34 0.40
C ARG A 284 3.85 16.51 -0.78
N VAL A 285 2.99 15.80 -1.50
CA VAL A 285 3.38 14.98 -2.65
C VAL A 285 3.71 15.86 -3.84
N GLN A 286 4.96 15.81 -4.29
CA GLN A 286 5.44 16.51 -5.48
C GLN A 286 5.32 15.58 -6.68
N TRP A 287 4.43 15.92 -7.61
CA TRP A 287 4.10 15.07 -8.75
C TRP A 287 5.05 15.26 -9.92
N LEU A 288 5.63 14.16 -10.41
CA LEU A 288 6.46 14.11 -11.60
C LEU A 288 5.78 13.31 -12.70
N ASN A 289 5.89 13.81 -13.94
CA ASN A 289 5.32 13.13 -15.11
C ASN A 289 6.09 11.82 -15.40
N GLY A 290 5.40 10.70 -15.30
CA GLY A 290 5.89 9.34 -15.59
C GLY A 290 5.38 8.74 -16.90
N ALA A 291 4.83 9.57 -17.81
CA ALA A 291 4.43 9.14 -19.14
C ALA A 291 5.60 8.53 -19.92
N ALA A 292 5.29 7.66 -20.89
CA ALA A 292 6.31 6.92 -21.65
C ALA A 292 7.32 7.85 -22.32
N GLU A 293 6.86 8.97 -22.87
CA GLU A 293 7.69 10.00 -23.53
C GLU A 293 8.68 10.70 -22.59
N HIS A 294 8.37 10.77 -21.27
CA HIS A 294 9.20 11.39 -20.23
C HIS A 294 9.92 10.37 -19.34
N ARG A 295 9.79 9.08 -19.63
CA ARG A 295 10.32 8.01 -18.77
C ARG A 295 11.82 8.12 -18.57
N GLY A 296 12.56 8.53 -19.61
CA GLY A 296 14.02 8.73 -19.54
C GLY A 296 14.45 9.92 -18.67
N GLU A 297 13.60 10.93 -18.52
CA GLU A 297 13.89 12.14 -17.73
C GLU A 297 13.46 11.99 -16.27
N LEU A 298 12.48 11.13 -15.99
CA LEU A 298 11.88 10.97 -14.66
C LEU A 298 12.90 10.74 -13.55
N PRO A 299 13.90 9.84 -13.70
CA PRO A 299 14.90 9.61 -12.66
C PRO A 299 15.73 10.84 -12.33
N GLY A 300 16.23 11.56 -13.34
CA GLY A 300 17.01 12.78 -13.16
C GLY A 300 16.20 13.91 -12.51
N ARG A 301 14.92 14.06 -12.89
CA ARG A 301 14.02 15.06 -12.29
C ARG A 301 13.72 14.74 -10.83
N ALA A 302 13.54 13.46 -10.50
CA ALA A 302 13.33 13.01 -9.13
C ALA A 302 14.56 13.26 -8.25
N LEU A 303 15.76 12.93 -8.75
CA LEU A 303 17.01 13.19 -8.02
C LEU A 303 17.21 14.68 -7.76
N ALA A 304 17.03 15.53 -8.78
CA ALA A 304 17.14 16.99 -8.61
C ALA A 304 16.12 17.57 -7.63
N LEU A 305 14.94 16.95 -7.50
CA LEU A 305 13.95 17.34 -6.51
C LEU A 305 14.42 17.01 -5.09
N VAL A 306 14.99 15.82 -4.88
CA VAL A 306 15.57 15.42 -3.59
C VAL A 306 16.73 16.33 -3.20
N GLU A 307 17.65 16.61 -4.11
CA GLU A 307 18.82 17.47 -3.87
C GLU A 307 18.40 18.89 -3.45
N ARG A 308 17.39 19.48 -4.11
CA ARG A 308 16.84 20.79 -3.71
C ARG A 308 16.23 20.78 -2.32
N ALA A 309 15.50 19.72 -1.97
CA ALA A 309 14.89 19.61 -0.65
C ALA A 309 15.93 19.46 0.47
N VAL A 310 17.11 18.94 0.16
CA VAL A 310 18.22 18.78 1.12
C VAL A 310 18.95 20.11 1.34
N THR A 311 18.90 21.05 0.39
CA THR A 311 19.58 22.34 0.46
C THR A 311 18.70 23.49 0.97
N ALA A 312 17.39 23.25 1.12
CA ALA A 312 16.41 24.20 1.63
C ALA A 312 16.17 24.01 3.14
#